data_5eab9fcd69aaa387208a33675f7bcd0c
#
_entry.id   5eab9fcd69aaa387208a33675f7bcd0c
#
_cell.length_a   1.000
_cell.length_b   1.000
_cell.length_c   1.000
_cell.angle_alpha   90.00
_cell.angle_beta   90.00
_cell.angle_gamma   90.00
#
_symmetry.space_group_name_H-M   'P 1'
#
loop_
_entity.id
_entity.type
_entity.pdbx_description
1 polymer ?
#
loop_
_entity_poly.entity_id
_entity_poly.type
_entity_poly.pdbx_seq_one_letter_code
_entity_poly.pdbx_strand_id
1 'polypeptide(L)'
;MGISKTNLFTDEQNNIATLLKALAHPARVAIIEHLLKVNSCICGDIVSELPLAQPTISQHLKELKNAGIIKGSIEGNTICYCIDKNTLQIVETYFKEISVKLKNHEDKCC
;
A
#
# COMPACT_ATOMS: atom_id res chain seq x y z
N MET A 1 -4.79 25.08 -13.92
CA MET A 1 -4.63 23.66 -14.15
C MET A 1 -5.76 23.15 -15.02
N GLY A 2 -5.45 22.46 -16.07
CA GLY A 2 -6.48 21.95 -16.96
C GLY A 2 -7.29 20.82 -16.35
N ILE A 3 -7.88 19.99 -17.19
CA ILE A 3 -8.66 18.84 -16.75
C ILE A 3 -7.76 17.91 -15.93
N SER A 4 -8.22 17.55 -14.74
CA SER A 4 -7.52 16.59 -13.91
C SER A 4 -7.44 15.24 -14.62
N LYS A 5 -6.30 14.56 -14.50
CA LYS A 5 -6.15 13.22 -15.07
C LYS A 5 -7.20 12.26 -14.53
N THR A 6 -7.68 12.48 -13.29
CA THR A 6 -8.69 11.63 -12.69
C THR A 6 -10.03 11.69 -13.43
N ASN A 7 -10.29 12.78 -14.16
CA ASN A 7 -11.53 12.90 -14.94
C ASN A 7 -11.50 12.08 -16.24
N LEU A 8 -10.33 11.60 -16.64
CA LEU A 8 -10.16 10.84 -17.88
C LEU A 8 -10.23 9.31 -17.64
N PHE A 9 -10.28 8.91 -16.40
CA PHE A 9 -10.18 7.50 -16.04
C PHE A 9 -11.32 7.11 -15.11
N THR A 10 -11.57 5.81 -14.99
CA THR A 10 -12.61 5.32 -14.09
C THR A 10 -12.19 5.50 -12.62
N ASP A 11 -13.17 5.51 -11.72
CA ASP A 11 -12.90 5.57 -10.30
C ASP A 11 -12.03 4.39 -9.84
N GLU A 12 -12.30 3.20 -10.39
CA GLU A 12 -11.48 2.02 -10.09
C GLU A 12 -10.05 2.20 -10.54
N GLN A 13 -9.83 2.72 -11.74
CA GLN A 13 -8.47 2.96 -12.25
C GLN A 13 -7.74 3.96 -11.37
N ASN A 14 -8.40 5.04 -11.00
CA ASN A 14 -7.79 6.05 -10.14
C ASN A 14 -7.46 5.50 -8.76
N ASN A 15 -8.35 4.72 -8.17
CA ASN A 15 -8.15 4.14 -6.85
C ASN A 15 -6.98 3.14 -6.85
N ILE A 16 -6.97 2.23 -7.82
CA ILE A 16 -5.87 1.26 -7.94
C ILE A 16 -4.54 1.96 -8.16
N ALA A 17 -4.52 2.97 -9.02
CA ALA A 17 -3.27 3.73 -9.28
C ALA A 17 -2.75 4.39 -8.01
N THR A 18 -3.63 4.97 -7.19
CA THR A 18 -3.26 5.59 -5.93
C THR A 18 -2.64 4.56 -4.97
N LEU A 19 -3.26 3.38 -4.86
CA LEU A 19 -2.76 2.33 -3.98
C LEU A 19 -1.42 1.78 -4.47
N LEU A 20 -1.28 1.52 -5.76
CA LEU A 20 -0.04 1.03 -6.33
C LEU A 20 1.09 2.05 -6.20
N LYS A 21 0.77 3.32 -6.40
CA LYS A 21 1.75 4.39 -6.24
C LYS A 21 2.27 4.45 -4.80
N ALA A 22 1.38 4.29 -3.83
CA ALA A 22 1.77 4.30 -2.42
C ALA A 22 2.66 3.11 -2.07
N LEU A 23 2.49 1.97 -2.75
CA LEU A 23 3.29 0.77 -2.53
C LEU A 23 4.61 0.77 -3.30
N ALA A 24 4.77 1.63 -4.29
CA ALA A 24 5.88 1.56 -5.25
C ALA A 24 7.16 2.20 -4.70
N HIS A 25 7.62 1.72 -3.56
CA HIS A 25 8.89 2.12 -2.96
C HIS A 25 9.42 0.95 -2.11
N PRO A 26 10.70 0.59 -2.27
CA PRO A 26 11.25 -0.57 -1.53
C PRO A 26 11.05 -0.51 -0.02
N ALA A 27 11.21 0.68 0.56
CA ALA A 27 11.03 0.85 2.00
C ALA A 27 9.58 0.58 2.42
N ARG A 28 8.62 0.99 1.59
CA ARG A 28 7.21 0.77 1.89
C ARG A 28 6.83 -0.69 1.74
N VAL A 29 7.37 -1.36 0.72
CA VAL A 29 7.20 -2.81 0.56
C VAL A 29 7.74 -3.53 1.80
N ALA A 30 8.93 -3.14 2.27
CA ALA A 30 9.52 -3.73 3.46
C ALA A 30 8.66 -3.52 4.71
N ILE A 31 8.07 -2.34 4.87
CA ILE A 31 7.18 -2.06 5.99
C ILE A 31 5.96 -2.99 5.95
N ILE A 32 5.34 -3.13 4.79
CA ILE A 32 4.17 -3.99 4.64
C ILE A 32 4.52 -5.44 4.92
N GLU A 33 5.65 -5.92 4.38
CA GLU A 33 6.10 -7.29 4.63
C GLU A 33 6.34 -7.53 6.11
N HIS A 34 6.92 -6.56 6.79
CA HIS A 34 7.17 -6.67 8.23
C HIS A 34 5.85 -6.74 9.02
N LEU A 35 4.88 -5.88 8.69
CA LEU A 35 3.57 -5.91 9.34
C LEU A 35 2.84 -7.23 9.10
N LEU A 36 2.96 -7.78 7.91
CA LEU A 36 2.36 -9.09 7.59
C LEU A 36 3.05 -10.22 8.35
N LYS A 37 4.37 -10.14 8.47
CA LYS A 37 5.16 -11.17 9.14
C LYS A 37 4.80 -11.29 10.61
N VAL A 38 4.65 -10.15 11.30
CA VAL A 38 4.34 -10.19 12.73
C VAL A 38 2.88 -10.55 13.00
N ASN A 39 2.03 -10.50 11.98
CA ASN A 39 0.62 -10.89 12.07
C ASN A 39 -0.15 -10.15 13.17
N SER A 40 0.24 -8.91 13.44
CA SER A 40 -0.40 -8.07 14.44
C SER A 40 -0.06 -6.62 14.17
N CYS A 41 -0.63 -5.73 14.95
CA CYS A 41 -0.25 -4.33 14.90
C CYS A 41 1.09 -4.15 15.59
N ILE A 42 1.89 -3.22 15.08
CA ILE A 42 3.18 -2.89 15.68
C ILE A 42 3.04 -1.56 16.38
N CYS A 43 3.33 -1.56 17.67
CA CYS A 43 3.32 -0.35 18.50
C CYS A 43 4.75 0.05 18.80
N GLY A 44 4.98 1.35 18.82
CA GLY A 44 6.29 1.87 19.14
C GLY A 44 7.15 2.03 17.90
N ASP A 45 8.43 1.77 18.05
CA ASP A 45 9.44 2.11 17.07
C ASP A 45 9.68 0.99 16.06
N ILE A 46 9.17 1.17 14.84
CA ILE A 46 9.40 0.24 13.75
C ILE A 46 10.80 0.42 13.13
N VAL A 47 11.49 1.50 13.49
CA VAL A 47 12.80 1.82 12.93
C VAL A 47 13.83 0.74 13.25
N SER A 48 13.73 0.12 14.42
CA SER A 48 14.67 -0.92 14.84
C SER A 48 14.69 -2.13 13.91
N GLU A 49 13.62 -2.32 13.12
CA GLU A 49 13.48 -3.47 12.24
C GLU A 49 13.90 -3.17 10.80
N LEU A 50 14.17 -1.91 10.49
CA LEU A 50 14.48 -1.49 9.13
C LEU A 50 15.74 -0.65 9.11
N PRO A 51 16.59 -0.81 8.08
CA PRO A 51 17.86 -0.08 8.00
C PRO A 51 17.69 1.35 7.46
N LEU A 52 16.76 2.09 8.04
CA LEU A 52 16.46 3.46 7.61
C LEU A 52 16.36 4.37 8.82
N ALA A 53 16.63 5.65 8.60
CA ALA A 53 16.51 6.65 9.65
C ALA A 53 15.05 6.90 10.01
N GLN A 54 14.80 7.28 11.25
CA GLN A 54 13.45 7.51 11.75
C GLN A 54 12.64 8.52 10.92
N PRO A 55 13.17 9.68 10.53
CA PRO A 55 12.38 10.61 9.72
C PRO A 55 11.93 10.01 8.39
N THR A 56 12.77 9.17 7.79
CA THR A 56 12.45 8.48 6.54
C THR A 56 11.34 7.47 6.75
N ILE A 57 11.43 6.65 7.81
CA ILE A 57 10.38 5.68 8.16
C ILE A 57 9.06 6.41 8.42
N SER A 58 9.11 7.49 9.19
CA SER A 58 7.90 8.25 9.52
C SER A 58 7.21 8.79 8.27
N GLN A 59 7.98 9.25 7.29
CA GLN A 59 7.43 9.75 6.04
C GLN A 59 6.75 8.63 5.25
N HIS A 60 7.37 7.46 5.19
CA HIS A 60 6.78 6.32 4.49
C HIS A 60 5.51 5.82 5.18
N LEU A 61 5.50 5.79 6.51
CA LEU A 61 4.30 5.41 7.26
C LEU A 61 3.16 6.40 7.00
N LYS A 62 3.48 7.68 6.93
CA LYS A 62 2.49 8.71 6.63
C LYS A 62 1.86 8.51 5.25
N GLU A 63 2.69 8.24 4.24
CA GLU A 63 2.21 8.01 2.89
C GLU A 63 1.32 6.76 2.79
N LEU A 64 1.73 5.68 3.45
CA LEU A 64 0.93 4.46 3.49
C LEU A 64 -0.40 4.68 4.21
N LYS A 65 -0.38 5.44 5.30
CA LYS A 65 -1.60 5.77 6.04
C LYS A 65 -2.53 6.65 5.21
N ASN A 66 -1.98 7.66 4.54
CA ASN A 66 -2.79 8.55 3.71
C ASN A 66 -3.48 7.80 2.56
N ALA A 67 -2.84 6.77 2.04
CA ALA A 67 -3.43 5.93 0.99
C ALA A 67 -4.42 4.89 1.54
N GLY A 68 -4.52 4.77 2.86
CA GLY A 68 -5.43 3.81 3.50
C GLY A 68 -4.91 2.39 3.59
N ILE A 69 -3.64 2.17 3.25
CA ILE A 69 -3.04 0.83 3.27
C ILE A 69 -2.77 0.36 4.69
N ILE A 70 -2.39 1.28 5.55
CA ILE A 70 -2.24 1.00 6.98
C ILE A 70 -3.12 1.94 7.78
N LYS A 71 -3.40 1.53 9.02
CA LYS A 71 -4.12 2.33 10.01
C LYS A 71 -3.15 2.66 11.14
N GLY A 72 -3.25 3.87 11.68
CA GLY A 72 -2.51 4.26 12.86
C GLY A 72 -3.47 4.60 13.98
N SER A 73 -3.19 4.12 15.17
CA SER A 73 -3.96 4.47 16.36
C SER A 73 -3.00 4.84 17.48
N ILE A 74 -3.47 5.72 18.37
CA ILE A 74 -2.66 6.15 19.51
C ILE A 74 -2.98 5.25 20.70
N GLU A 75 -1.96 4.60 21.22
CA GLU A 75 -2.05 3.76 22.41
C GLU A 75 -1.11 4.35 23.47
N GLY A 76 -1.67 5.11 24.42
CA GLY A 76 -0.85 5.84 25.36
C GLY A 76 0.00 6.89 24.66
N ASN A 77 1.30 6.77 24.77
CA ASN A 77 2.26 7.70 24.15
C ASN A 77 2.84 7.17 22.83
N THR A 78 2.36 6.03 22.36
CA THR A 78 2.88 5.42 21.13
C THR A 78 1.80 5.34 20.07
N ILE A 79 2.26 5.27 18.82
CA ILE A 79 1.36 5.04 17.68
C ILE A 79 1.51 3.58 17.28
N CYS A 80 0.38 2.89 17.17
CA CYS A 80 0.36 1.51 16.70
C CYS A 80 -0.10 1.49 15.24
N TYR A 81 0.58 0.73 14.41
CA TYR A 81 0.27 0.61 12.98
C TYR A 81 -0.18 -0.80 12.65
N CYS A 82 -1.29 -0.88 11.92
CA CYS A 82 -1.88 -2.14 11.48
C CYS A 82 -2.16 -2.06 9.98
N ILE A 83 -2.12 -3.19 9.32
CA ILE A 83 -2.54 -3.26 7.93
C ILE A 83 -4.06 -3.11 7.86
N ASP A 84 -4.53 -2.33 6.90
CA ASP A 84 -5.94 -2.29 6.57
C ASP A 84 -6.22 -3.41 5.57
N LYS A 85 -6.82 -4.49 6.05
CA LYS A 85 -7.06 -5.67 5.23
C LYS A 85 -7.98 -5.39 4.05
N ASN A 86 -8.99 -4.55 4.27
CA ASN A 86 -9.94 -4.24 3.20
C ASN A 86 -9.26 -3.53 2.03
N THR A 87 -8.36 -2.60 2.33
CA THR A 87 -7.63 -1.87 1.30
C THR A 87 -6.70 -2.80 0.52
N LEU A 88 -5.95 -3.65 1.21
CA LEU A 88 -5.08 -4.60 0.52
C LEU A 88 -5.87 -5.64 -0.27
N GLN A 89 -7.07 -5.99 0.18
CA GLN A 89 -7.94 -6.88 -0.59
C GLN A 89 -8.38 -6.27 -1.92
N ILE A 90 -8.54 -4.96 -1.99
CA ILE A 90 -8.83 -4.27 -3.25
C ILE A 90 -7.69 -4.51 -4.25
N VAL A 91 -6.45 -4.37 -3.80
CA VAL A 91 -5.27 -4.61 -4.63
C VAL A 91 -5.21 -6.08 -5.05
N GLU A 92 -5.43 -6.99 -4.11
CA GLU A 92 -5.42 -8.42 -4.38
C GLU A 92 -6.46 -8.79 -5.42
N THR A 93 -7.68 -8.31 -5.26
CA THR A 93 -8.78 -8.59 -6.19
C THR A 93 -8.44 -8.09 -7.59
N TYR A 94 -7.87 -6.91 -7.69
CA TYR A 94 -7.46 -6.36 -8.97
C TYR A 94 -6.45 -7.27 -9.67
N PHE A 95 -5.44 -7.75 -8.95
CA PHE A 95 -4.44 -8.64 -9.53
C PHE A 95 -5.00 -10.02 -9.86
N LYS A 96 -5.98 -10.50 -9.10
CA LYS A 96 -6.68 -11.74 -9.45
C LYS A 96 -7.43 -11.60 -10.76
N GLU A 97 -8.08 -10.48 -11.00
CA GLU A 97 -8.75 -10.20 -12.26
C GLU A 97 -7.77 -10.19 -13.43
N ILE A 98 -6.62 -9.56 -13.23
CA ILE A 98 -5.56 -9.59 -14.24
C ILE A 98 -5.10 -11.02 -14.51
N SER A 99 -4.92 -11.80 -13.44
CA SER A 99 -4.48 -13.19 -13.57
C SER A 99 -5.44 -14.02 -14.43
N VAL A 100 -6.74 -13.86 -14.21
CA VAL A 100 -7.75 -14.56 -15.01
C VAL A 100 -7.66 -14.14 -16.47
N LYS A 101 -7.56 -12.84 -16.74
CA LYS A 101 -7.47 -12.33 -18.10
C LYS A 101 -6.19 -12.79 -18.80
N LEU A 102 -5.09 -12.88 -18.07
CA LEU A 102 -3.84 -13.37 -18.62
C LEU A 102 -3.94 -14.82 -19.06
N LYS A 103 -4.62 -15.67 -18.30
CA LYS A 103 -4.79 -17.07 -18.65
C LYS A 103 -5.58 -17.24 -19.95
N ASN A 104 -6.50 -16.33 -20.22
CA ASN A 104 -7.35 -16.35 -21.38
C ASN A 104 -6.81 -15.52 -22.54
N HIS A 105 -5.67 -14.86 -22.34
CA HIS A 105 -5.08 -14.00 -23.35
C HIS A 105 -4.32 -14.81 -24.38
N GLU A 106 -4.54 -14.50 -25.67
CA GLU A 106 -3.85 -15.16 -26.75
C GLU A 106 -2.61 -14.38 -27.15
N ASP A 107 -1.46 -15.08 -27.17
CA ASP A 107 -0.17 -14.49 -27.55
C ASP A 107 0.01 -14.48 -29.06
N LYS A 108 -0.82 -13.74 -29.76
CA LYS A 108 -0.74 -13.68 -31.23
C LYS A 108 0.15 -12.55 -31.73
N CYS A 109 0.53 -11.64 -30.88
CA CYS A 109 1.34 -10.50 -31.26
C CYS A 109 2.76 -10.65 -30.72
N CYS A 110 3.69 -10.17 -31.48
CA CYS A 110 5.11 -10.13 -31.05
C CYS A 110 5.68 -11.51 -30.84
#